data_9f8d556d47b8e5704a0f2ee0fcb021ad
#
_entry.id   9f8d556d47b8e5704a0f2ee0fcb021ad
#
_cell.length_a   1.000
_cell.length_b   1.000
_cell.length_c   1.000
_cell.angle_alpha   90.00
_cell.angle_beta   90.00
_cell.angle_gamma   90.00
#
_symmetry.space_group_name_H-M   'P 1'
#
loop_
_entity.id
_entity.type
_entity.pdbx_description
1 polymer ?
#
loop_
_entity_poly.entity_id
_entity_poly.type
_entity_poly.pdbx_seq_one_letter_code
_entity_poly.pdbx_strand_id
1 'polypeptide(L)'
;RAIERSPGFSFFWPLTGIAIGLGYLCKYENALALVSIGLFLLVVPKYRREWRHPNFYVLLLCFAPFLIPTILWNVQHDWLGLDQMSTQAILNALVTVRTSRLGESLLAQLALYSPLLLLCLLIALFGSIRKSSQNSRVCLLLTFSWPILLIYVILVVHQVSDPGWTIPALVGLAVLATHYWLQRSNQRVLVSGFCVAALILSGLQSALAINTNLARTFGLSVPYDFDLTSRMRGWQTIAEAIDKFKAQFENKLGAKVFLIGNEYQTASMLSFYLKDKPGEGPGHPPVYIPESQDIQNEFSFWPRYDEFVEADPSAKRDTTFTEEAGVNPFIDRTALYITDRPEAEPPQNLESAFTRCLLVAVYELERKDLPLRQIRIFACYQYQTLPL
;
A
#
# COMPACT_ATOMS: atom_id res chain seq x y z
N ARG A 1 -13.12 -8.69 28.07
CA ARG A 1 -12.92 -9.91 28.90
C ARG A 1 -11.63 -9.84 29.72
N ALA A 2 -10.48 -9.40 29.16
CA ALA A 2 -9.22 -9.26 29.90
C ALA A 2 -9.41 -8.36 31.13
N ILE A 3 -10.02 -7.20 30.96
CA ILE A 3 -10.22 -6.19 31.99
C ILE A 3 -11.38 -6.52 32.94
N GLU A 4 -12.42 -7.22 32.46
CA GLU A 4 -13.61 -7.57 33.25
C GLU A 4 -13.36 -8.72 34.25
N ARG A 5 -12.31 -9.54 34.05
CA ARG A 5 -11.98 -10.71 34.88
C ARG A 5 -10.93 -10.46 35.98
N SER A 6 -10.55 -9.22 36.22
CA SER A 6 -9.66 -8.84 37.33
C SER A 6 -10.37 -9.03 38.70
N PRO A 7 -9.73 -9.55 39.76
CA PRO A 7 -8.35 -9.36 40.13
C PRO A 7 -7.53 -10.66 40.12
N GLY A 8 -6.86 -10.98 39.07
CA GLY A 8 -5.96 -12.13 38.97
C GLY A 8 -5.29 -12.17 37.60
N PHE A 9 -4.40 -13.14 37.38
CA PHE A 9 -3.84 -13.37 36.07
C PHE A 9 -4.95 -13.79 35.09
N SER A 10 -5.08 -13.04 34.00
CA SER A 10 -6.04 -13.35 32.94
C SER A 10 -5.29 -13.66 31.65
N PHE A 11 -5.49 -14.86 31.12
CA PHE A 11 -4.90 -15.31 29.84
C PHE A 11 -5.27 -14.41 28.65
N PHE A 12 -6.29 -13.59 28.76
CA PHE A 12 -6.66 -12.65 27.69
C PHE A 12 -5.65 -11.53 27.48
N TRP A 13 -4.82 -11.18 28.46
CA TRP A 13 -3.79 -10.15 28.32
C TRP A 13 -2.66 -10.59 27.38
N PRO A 14 -1.99 -11.73 27.62
CA PRO A 14 -0.99 -12.23 26.68
C PRO A 14 -1.58 -12.48 25.28
N LEU A 15 -2.80 -13.05 25.20
CA LEU A 15 -3.47 -13.25 23.90
C LEU A 15 -3.71 -11.94 23.15
N THR A 16 -4.05 -10.87 23.86
CA THR A 16 -4.21 -9.53 23.25
C THR A 16 -2.87 -9.02 22.74
N GLY A 17 -1.78 -9.17 23.50
CA GLY A 17 -0.43 -8.79 23.07
C GLY A 17 0.00 -9.52 21.81
N ILE A 18 -0.20 -10.84 21.74
CA ILE A 18 0.09 -11.66 20.56
C ILE A 18 -0.78 -11.22 19.36
N ALA A 19 -2.07 -11.00 19.56
CA ALA A 19 -2.97 -10.60 18.48
C ALA A 19 -2.59 -9.23 17.89
N ILE A 20 -2.21 -8.27 18.75
CA ILE A 20 -1.71 -6.96 18.29
C ILE A 20 -0.37 -7.12 17.56
N GLY A 21 0.51 -7.99 18.06
CA GLY A 21 1.80 -8.29 17.45
C GLY A 21 1.66 -8.91 16.06
N LEU A 22 0.79 -9.90 15.90
CA LEU A 22 0.46 -10.46 14.58
C LEU A 22 -0.13 -9.39 13.65
N GLY A 23 -1.04 -8.56 14.17
CA GLY A 23 -1.59 -7.44 13.41
C GLY A 23 -0.51 -6.43 13.00
N TYR A 24 0.47 -6.15 13.87
CA TYR A 24 1.61 -5.27 13.58
C TYR A 24 2.47 -5.82 12.44
N LEU A 25 2.73 -7.12 12.39
CA LEU A 25 3.45 -7.74 11.26
C LEU A 25 2.69 -7.63 9.93
N CYS A 26 1.35 -7.59 9.99
CA CYS A 26 0.55 -7.36 8.79
C CYS A 26 0.55 -5.87 8.36
N LYS A 27 0.47 -4.97 9.35
CA LYS A 27 0.43 -3.53 9.12
C LYS A 27 0.84 -2.77 10.40
N TYR A 28 1.85 -1.93 10.30
CA TYR A 28 2.47 -1.24 11.45
C TYR A 28 1.47 -0.41 12.25
N GLU A 29 0.45 0.16 11.61
CA GLU A 29 -0.57 0.97 12.27
C GLU A 29 -1.39 0.18 13.32
N ASN A 30 -1.38 -1.17 13.28
CA ASN A 30 -2.03 -1.95 14.33
C ASN A 30 -1.39 -1.77 15.71
N ALA A 31 -0.16 -1.28 15.80
CA ALA A 31 0.46 -0.88 17.06
C ALA A 31 -0.32 0.26 17.77
N LEU A 32 -1.08 1.07 17.03
CA LEU A 32 -1.98 2.10 17.60
C LEU A 32 -3.04 1.50 18.53
N ALA A 33 -3.33 0.21 18.42
CA ALA A 33 -4.19 -0.49 19.39
C ALA A 33 -3.63 -0.45 20.80
N LEU A 34 -2.28 -0.45 20.98
CA LEU A 34 -1.66 -0.28 22.31
C LEU A 34 -1.94 1.12 22.88
N VAL A 35 -1.84 2.15 22.02
CA VAL A 35 -2.18 3.54 22.39
C VAL A 35 -3.65 3.63 22.79
N SER A 36 -4.54 2.99 22.03
CA SER A 36 -5.97 2.93 22.31
C SER A 36 -6.28 2.26 23.65
N ILE A 37 -5.61 1.14 23.96
CA ILE A 37 -5.73 0.46 25.26
C ILE A 37 -5.20 1.36 26.38
N GLY A 38 -4.01 1.95 26.20
CA GLY A 38 -3.43 2.86 27.16
C GLY A 38 -4.35 4.05 27.47
N LEU A 39 -4.89 4.68 26.43
CA LEU A 39 -5.83 5.79 26.57
C LEU A 39 -7.11 5.36 27.30
N PHE A 40 -7.65 4.19 26.98
CA PHE A 40 -8.81 3.62 27.68
C PHE A 40 -8.55 3.47 29.19
N LEU A 41 -7.39 2.90 29.55
CA LEU A 41 -7.01 2.71 30.95
C LEU A 41 -6.82 4.05 31.70
N LEU A 42 -6.39 5.10 30.99
CA LEU A 42 -6.24 6.45 31.55
C LEU A 42 -7.61 7.14 31.75
N VAL A 43 -8.48 7.06 30.74
CA VAL A 43 -9.75 7.79 30.72
C VAL A 43 -10.76 7.18 31.68
N VAL A 44 -10.79 5.85 31.84
CA VAL A 44 -11.77 5.18 32.71
C VAL A 44 -11.20 4.96 34.11
N PRO A 45 -11.63 5.73 35.15
CA PRO A 45 -11.04 5.67 36.48
C PRO A 45 -11.05 4.27 37.12
N LYS A 46 -12.10 3.49 36.84
CA LYS A 46 -12.28 2.11 37.33
C LYS A 46 -11.09 1.20 36.92
N TYR A 47 -10.51 1.43 35.76
CA TYR A 47 -9.47 0.56 35.17
C TYR A 47 -8.07 1.15 35.26
N ARG A 48 -7.89 2.33 35.85
CA ARG A 48 -6.55 2.96 36.02
C ARG A 48 -5.58 2.10 36.82
N ARG A 49 -6.07 1.21 37.69
CA ARG A 49 -5.24 0.27 38.45
C ARG A 49 -4.51 -0.73 37.57
N GLU A 50 -5.05 -1.04 36.39
CA GLU A 50 -4.45 -2.00 35.46
C GLU A 50 -3.07 -1.52 34.97
N TRP A 51 -2.80 -0.20 34.95
CA TRP A 51 -1.46 0.32 34.66
C TRP A 51 -0.38 -0.17 35.61
N ARG A 52 -0.74 -0.49 36.86
CA ARG A 52 0.16 -1.00 37.91
C ARG A 52 0.08 -2.53 38.03
N HIS A 53 -0.82 -3.15 37.29
CA HIS A 53 -1.01 -4.60 37.37
C HIS A 53 -0.07 -5.32 36.39
N PRO A 54 0.58 -6.43 36.81
CA PRO A 54 1.50 -7.19 35.97
C PRO A 54 0.91 -7.62 34.61
N ASN A 55 -0.37 -7.86 34.54
CA ASN A 55 -1.08 -8.27 33.32
C ASN A 55 -0.87 -7.32 32.15
N PHE A 56 -0.85 -6.00 32.40
CA PHE A 56 -0.59 -5.00 31.34
C PHE A 56 0.83 -5.15 30.78
N TYR A 57 1.81 -5.38 31.64
CA TYR A 57 3.20 -5.57 31.22
C TYR A 57 3.39 -6.92 30.51
N VAL A 58 2.63 -7.96 30.90
CA VAL A 58 2.61 -9.24 30.17
C VAL A 58 2.07 -9.06 28.75
N LEU A 59 1.05 -8.22 28.54
CA LEU A 59 0.59 -7.87 27.19
C LEU A 59 1.74 -7.25 26.36
N LEU A 60 2.46 -6.25 26.92
CA LEU A 60 3.57 -5.61 26.25
C LEU A 60 4.73 -6.58 25.97
N LEU A 61 5.04 -7.46 26.93
CA LEU A 61 6.06 -8.49 26.77
C LEU A 61 5.70 -9.49 25.67
N CYS A 62 4.43 -9.87 25.55
CA CYS A 62 3.96 -10.75 24.47
C CYS A 62 3.88 -10.05 23.09
N PHE A 63 3.76 -8.73 23.07
CA PHE A 63 3.85 -7.94 21.85
C PHE A 63 5.30 -7.74 21.37
N ALA A 64 6.24 -7.52 22.30
CA ALA A 64 7.60 -7.11 21.99
C ALA A 64 8.36 -8.03 20.98
N PRO A 65 8.23 -9.37 21.00
CA PRO A 65 8.89 -10.23 20.02
C PRO A 65 8.52 -9.93 18.56
N PHE A 66 7.34 -9.40 18.31
CA PHE A 66 6.89 -9.06 16.96
C PHE A 66 7.54 -7.78 16.40
N LEU A 67 8.24 -7.00 17.24
CA LEU A 67 9.07 -5.89 16.79
C LEU A 67 10.43 -6.36 16.22
N ILE A 68 10.89 -7.55 16.60
CA ILE A 68 12.22 -8.05 16.25
C ILE A 68 12.44 -8.08 14.72
N PRO A 69 11.55 -8.63 13.89
CA PRO A 69 11.77 -8.65 12.44
C PRO A 69 11.94 -7.24 11.86
N THR A 70 11.11 -6.29 12.29
CA THR A 70 11.18 -4.89 11.83
C THR A 70 12.49 -4.22 12.28
N ILE A 71 12.91 -4.44 13.52
CA ILE A 71 14.17 -3.87 14.05
C ILE A 71 15.36 -4.46 13.31
N LEU A 72 15.41 -5.79 13.12
CA LEU A 72 16.51 -6.45 12.41
C LEU A 72 16.61 -5.96 10.97
N TRP A 73 15.47 -5.84 10.29
CA TRP A 73 15.44 -5.32 8.92
C TRP A 73 15.97 -3.87 8.86
N ASN A 74 15.51 -3.00 9.74
CA ASN A 74 15.97 -1.60 9.77
C ASN A 74 17.46 -1.49 10.09
N VAL A 75 17.98 -2.30 11.03
CA VAL A 75 19.41 -2.33 11.35
C VAL A 75 20.25 -2.79 10.15
N GLN A 76 19.75 -3.73 9.35
CA GLN A 76 20.44 -4.23 8.15
C GLN A 76 20.38 -3.26 6.97
N HIS A 77 19.44 -2.29 6.97
CA HIS A 77 19.18 -1.35 5.89
C HIS A 77 19.31 0.11 6.35
N ASP A 78 20.25 0.40 7.25
CA ASP A 78 20.58 1.76 7.71
C ASP A 78 19.38 2.61 8.15
N TRP A 79 18.37 1.95 8.75
CA TRP A 79 17.14 2.57 9.24
C TRP A 79 16.28 3.24 8.14
N LEU A 80 16.40 2.80 6.90
CA LEU A 80 15.66 3.34 5.75
C LEU A 80 14.15 3.41 5.99
N GLY A 81 13.55 2.43 6.64
CA GLY A 81 12.12 2.44 6.95
C GLY A 81 11.72 3.58 7.90
N LEU A 82 12.60 3.99 8.81
CA LEU A 82 12.39 5.16 9.65
C LEU A 82 12.76 6.45 8.93
N ASP A 83 13.73 6.41 8.04
CA ASP A 83 14.17 7.59 7.28
C ASP A 83 13.12 8.03 6.25
N GLN A 84 12.43 7.11 5.61
CA GLN A 84 11.24 7.41 4.78
C GLN A 84 10.05 7.94 5.60
N MET A 85 9.91 7.51 6.86
CA MET A 85 8.99 8.10 7.84
C MET A 85 9.60 9.31 8.53
N SER A 86 10.83 9.70 8.14
CA SER A 86 11.69 10.55 8.92
C SER A 86 11.11 11.92 9.19
N THR A 87 11.60 12.42 10.29
CA THR A 87 11.48 13.75 10.85
C THR A 87 11.47 14.87 9.80
N GLN A 88 12.17 14.72 8.67
CA GLN A 88 12.16 15.74 7.60
C GLN A 88 10.89 15.70 6.75
N ALA A 89 10.39 14.51 6.36
CA ALA A 89 9.13 14.40 5.64
C ALA A 89 7.96 14.83 6.53
N ILE A 90 7.97 14.40 7.81
CA ILE A 90 6.95 14.80 8.79
C ILE A 90 7.11 16.27 9.20
N LEU A 91 8.32 16.77 9.44
CA LEU A 91 8.55 18.18 9.81
C LEU A 91 8.27 19.12 8.63
N ASN A 92 8.67 18.78 7.41
CA ASN A 92 8.32 19.56 6.22
C ASN A 92 6.82 19.49 5.93
N ALA A 93 6.19 18.34 6.17
CA ALA A 93 4.75 18.19 6.09
C ALA A 93 4.05 19.01 7.21
N LEU A 94 4.53 19.00 8.45
CA LEU A 94 3.97 19.76 9.56
C LEU A 94 4.04 21.29 9.33
N VAL A 95 4.97 21.78 8.54
CA VAL A 95 5.09 23.20 8.18
C VAL A 95 4.12 23.60 7.04
N THR A 96 3.79 22.65 6.14
CA THR A 96 2.93 22.93 4.98
C THR A 96 1.47 22.51 5.24
N VAL A 97 0.66 23.38 5.79
CA VAL A 97 -0.79 23.15 5.98
C VAL A 97 -1.54 23.46 4.67
N ARG A 98 -2.11 22.42 4.03
CA ARG A 98 -3.00 22.59 2.87
C ARG A 98 -4.40 22.08 3.16
N THR A 99 -5.29 22.98 3.51
CA THR A 99 -6.71 22.66 3.80
C THR A 99 -7.48 22.14 2.59
N SER A 100 -7.02 22.41 1.37
CA SER A 100 -7.60 21.83 0.13
C SER A 100 -7.59 20.30 0.12
N ARG A 101 -6.59 19.68 0.75
CA ARG A 101 -6.49 18.22 0.86
C ARG A 101 -7.58 17.57 1.71
N LEU A 102 -8.19 18.30 2.62
CA LEU A 102 -9.34 17.80 3.40
C LEU A 102 -10.52 17.46 2.48
N GLY A 103 -10.77 18.29 1.47
CA GLY A 103 -11.83 18.01 0.48
C GLY A 103 -11.55 16.77 -0.35
N GLU A 104 -10.34 16.62 -0.88
CA GLU A 104 -9.90 15.44 -1.63
C GLU A 104 -9.99 14.17 -0.77
N SER A 105 -9.52 14.25 0.48
CA SER A 105 -9.59 13.13 1.41
C SER A 105 -11.03 12.76 1.77
N LEU A 106 -11.91 13.74 1.96
CA LEU A 106 -13.32 13.48 2.20
C LEU A 106 -13.96 12.79 1.01
N LEU A 107 -13.68 13.23 -0.22
CA LEU A 107 -14.15 12.56 -1.44
C LEU A 107 -13.64 11.13 -1.53
N ALA A 108 -12.38 10.88 -1.20
CA ALA A 108 -11.81 9.54 -1.15
C ALA A 108 -12.51 8.66 -0.08
N GLN A 109 -12.83 9.21 1.09
CA GLN A 109 -13.58 8.48 2.12
C GLN A 109 -15.03 8.18 1.68
N LEU A 110 -15.70 9.12 0.98
CA LEU A 110 -17.03 8.89 0.40
C LEU A 110 -16.99 7.81 -0.68
N ALA A 111 -15.92 7.76 -1.47
CA ALA A 111 -15.71 6.70 -2.46
C ALA A 111 -15.44 5.35 -1.79
N LEU A 112 -14.75 5.33 -0.65
CA LEU A 112 -14.41 4.10 0.07
C LEU A 112 -15.60 3.51 0.86
N TYR A 113 -16.36 4.35 1.58
CA TYR A 113 -17.37 3.88 2.55
C TYR A 113 -18.83 4.10 2.15
N SER A 114 -19.12 4.70 1.04
CA SER A 114 -20.40 5.29 0.64
C SER A 114 -20.89 6.44 1.54
N PRO A 115 -21.61 7.42 0.96
CA PRO A 115 -22.04 8.61 1.71
C PRO A 115 -22.94 8.30 2.90
N LEU A 116 -23.92 7.39 2.72
CA LEU A 116 -24.85 7.04 3.81
C LEU A 116 -24.16 6.23 4.91
N LEU A 117 -23.27 5.30 4.57
CA LEU A 117 -22.54 4.52 5.57
C LEU A 117 -21.61 5.42 6.36
N LEU A 118 -20.87 6.31 5.71
CA LEU A 118 -19.98 7.27 6.38
C LEU A 118 -20.79 8.17 7.33
N LEU A 119 -21.96 8.65 6.89
CA LEU A 119 -22.85 9.44 7.75
C LEU A 119 -23.35 8.62 8.95
N CYS A 120 -23.72 7.36 8.78
CA CYS A 120 -24.09 6.45 9.86
C CYS A 120 -22.97 6.30 10.90
N LEU A 121 -21.73 6.11 10.41
CA LEU A 121 -20.55 5.95 11.27
C LEU A 121 -20.25 7.23 12.06
N LEU A 122 -20.27 8.38 11.42
CA LEU A 122 -20.03 9.69 12.07
C LEU A 122 -21.11 10.02 13.09
N ILE A 123 -22.40 9.83 12.78
CA ILE A 123 -23.49 10.04 13.73
C ILE A 123 -23.33 9.13 14.96
N ALA A 124 -22.96 7.86 14.75
CA ALA A 124 -22.73 6.94 15.86
C ALA A 124 -21.52 7.35 16.70
N LEU A 125 -20.43 7.78 16.06
CA LEU A 125 -19.21 8.25 16.72
C LEU A 125 -19.52 9.44 17.65
N PHE A 126 -20.05 10.53 17.10
CA PHE A 126 -20.35 11.75 17.85
C PHE A 126 -21.48 11.55 18.85
N GLY A 127 -22.53 10.80 18.46
CA GLY A 127 -23.68 10.53 19.33
C GLY A 127 -23.38 9.59 20.51
N SER A 128 -22.23 8.90 20.48
CA SER A 128 -21.79 8.01 21.57
C SER A 128 -20.88 8.70 22.58
N ILE A 129 -20.34 9.87 22.27
CA ILE A 129 -19.40 10.59 23.17
C ILE A 129 -20.02 10.84 24.55
N ARG A 130 -21.25 11.34 24.60
CA ARG A 130 -21.94 11.61 25.89
C ARG A 130 -22.18 10.36 26.72
N LYS A 131 -22.31 9.18 26.08
CA LYS A 131 -22.55 7.89 26.76
C LYS A 131 -21.26 7.24 27.24
N SER A 132 -20.09 7.70 26.81
CA SER A 132 -18.79 7.15 27.16
C SER A 132 -18.50 7.23 28.66
N SER A 133 -18.93 8.30 29.32
CA SER A 133 -18.76 8.48 30.77
C SER A 133 -19.56 7.46 31.60
N GLN A 134 -20.66 6.96 31.07
CA GLN A 134 -21.58 6.03 31.76
C GLN A 134 -21.35 4.57 31.39
N ASN A 135 -20.74 4.30 30.23
CA ASN A 135 -20.55 2.95 29.71
C ASN A 135 -19.11 2.69 29.26
N SER A 136 -18.37 1.94 30.05
CA SER A 136 -16.97 1.61 29.78
C SER A 136 -16.76 0.88 28.43
N ARG A 137 -17.74 0.10 27.94
CA ARG A 137 -17.63 -0.59 26.64
C ARG A 137 -17.72 0.41 25.50
N VAL A 138 -18.61 1.40 25.61
CA VAL A 138 -18.71 2.51 24.64
C VAL A 138 -17.41 3.32 24.66
N CYS A 139 -16.88 3.61 25.85
CA CYS A 139 -15.61 4.31 25.99
C CYS A 139 -14.47 3.54 25.33
N LEU A 140 -14.38 2.21 25.51
CA LEU A 140 -13.38 1.38 24.86
C LEU A 140 -13.46 1.48 23.31
N LEU A 141 -14.63 1.37 22.74
CA LEU A 141 -14.82 1.47 21.28
C LEU A 141 -14.45 2.86 20.76
N LEU A 142 -14.75 3.91 21.51
CA LEU A 142 -14.34 5.27 21.17
C LEU A 142 -12.81 5.44 21.21
N THR A 143 -12.13 4.88 22.22
CA THR A 143 -10.67 4.97 22.30
C THR A 143 -9.95 4.17 21.21
N PHE A 144 -10.61 3.17 20.60
CA PHE A 144 -10.11 2.47 19.42
C PHE A 144 -10.41 3.19 18.09
N SER A 145 -11.30 4.17 18.10
CA SER A 145 -11.68 4.90 16.87
C SER A 145 -11.10 6.32 16.82
N TRP A 146 -11.28 7.11 17.88
CA TRP A 146 -10.92 8.53 17.89
C TRP A 146 -9.42 8.81 17.67
N PRO A 147 -8.47 8.16 18.36
CA PRO A 147 -7.06 8.48 18.20
C PRO A 147 -6.58 8.24 16.77
N ILE A 148 -7.01 7.14 16.15
CA ILE A 148 -6.63 6.76 14.80
C ILE A 148 -7.21 7.75 13.79
N LEU A 149 -8.49 8.12 13.93
CA LEU A 149 -9.12 9.13 13.07
C LEU A 149 -8.49 10.51 13.24
N LEU A 150 -8.13 10.90 14.47
CA LEU A 150 -7.44 12.16 14.72
C LEU A 150 -6.05 12.21 14.06
N ILE A 151 -5.26 11.14 14.24
CA ILE A 151 -3.96 11.00 13.58
C ILE A 151 -4.14 11.07 12.06
N TYR A 152 -5.12 10.36 11.51
CA TYR A 152 -5.41 10.41 10.08
C TYR A 152 -5.71 11.83 9.59
N VAL A 153 -6.58 12.58 10.28
CA VAL A 153 -6.92 13.97 9.90
C VAL A 153 -5.68 14.86 9.95
N ILE A 154 -4.82 14.70 10.96
CA ILE A 154 -3.56 15.44 11.06
C ILE A 154 -2.67 15.12 9.83
N LEU A 155 -2.48 13.84 9.51
CA LEU A 155 -1.66 13.40 8.38
C LEU A 155 -2.22 13.87 7.02
N VAL A 156 -3.55 13.90 6.85
CA VAL A 156 -4.21 14.46 5.64
C VAL A 156 -3.84 15.93 5.45
N VAL A 157 -3.96 16.72 6.50
CA VAL A 157 -3.65 18.16 6.46
C VAL A 157 -2.18 18.39 6.09
N HIS A 158 -1.31 17.46 6.49
CA HIS A 158 0.13 17.49 6.24
C HIS A 158 0.58 16.68 5.00
N GLN A 159 -0.33 16.27 4.13
CA GLN A 159 -0.08 15.62 2.83
C GLN A 159 0.51 14.20 2.87
N VAL A 160 0.49 13.53 4.01
CA VAL A 160 1.05 12.19 4.22
C VAL A 160 -0.06 11.23 4.59
N SER A 161 -1.00 10.94 3.67
CA SER A 161 -2.05 9.98 4.02
C SER A 161 -2.61 9.19 2.85
N ASP A 162 -2.81 7.90 3.07
CA ASP A 162 -3.61 7.01 2.24
C ASP A 162 -5.02 6.89 2.84
N PRO A 163 -6.09 6.95 2.04
CA PRO A 163 -7.46 6.75 2.54
C PRO A 163 -7.65 5.45 3.34
N GLY A 164 -6.90 4.41 3.03
CA GLY A 164 -6.93 3.12 3.72
C GLY A 164 -6.44 3.15 5.18
N TRP A 165 -5.75 4.20 5.61
CA TRP A 165 -5.24 4.32 6.99
C TRP A 165 -6.35 4.52 8.04
N THR A 166 -7.58 4.79 7.62
CA THR A 166 -8.75 4.82 8.51
C THR A 166 -9.29 3.43 8.89
N ILE A 167 -8.91 2.37 8.15
CA ILE A 167 -9.45 1.02 8.32
C ILE A 167 -9.29 0.46 9.75
N PRO A 168 -8.16 0.62 10.46
CA PRO A 168 -8.04 0.15 11.84
C PRO A 168 -9.07 0.77 12.80
N ALA A 169 -9.41 2.06 12.60
CA ALA A 169 -10.45 2.72 13.39
C ALA A 169 -11.85 2.16 13.10
N LEU A 170 -12.06 1.65 11.88
CA LEU A 170 -13.35 1.17 11.42
C LEU A 170 -13.84 -0.04 12.19
N VAL A 171 -12.94 -0.92 12.65
CA VAL A 171 -13.32 -2.11 13.43
C VAL A 171 -14.04 -1.72 14.71
N GLY A 172 -13.48 -0.80 15.49
CA GLY A 172 -14.12 -0.26 16.70
C GLY A 172 -15.39 0.53 16.38
N LEU A 173 -15.33 1.35 15.34
CA LEU A 173 -16.43 2.21 14.91
C LEU A 173 -17.62 1.43 14.36
N ALA A 174 -17.41 0.34 13.63
CA ALA A 174 -18.48 -0.52 13.13
C ALA A 174 -19.27 -1.17 14.27
N VAL A 175 -18.55 -1.70 15.28
CA VAL A 175 -19.19 -2.26 16.49
C VAL A 175 -19.94 -1.17 17.25
N LEU A 176 -19.37 0.01 17.41
CA LEU A 176 -20.00 1.17 18.05
C LEU A 176 -21.26 1.60 17.30
N ALA A 177 -21.18 1.72 15.98
CA ALA A 177 -22.30 2.10 15.13
C ALA A 177 -23.43 1.06 15.20
N THR A 178 -23.09 -0.21 15.11
CA THR A 178 -24.08 -1.30 15.27
C THR A 178 -24.81 -1.18 16.60
N HIS A 179 -24.06 -1.04 17.72
CA HIS A 179 -24.66 -0.85 19.04
C HIS A 179 -25.54 0.41 19.12
N TYR A 180 -25.06 1.53 18.57
CA TYR A 180 -25.77 2.81 18.57
C TYR A 180 -27.09 2.75 17.81
N TRP A 181 -27.08 2.17 16.62
CA TRP A 181 -28.24 2.10 15.73
C TRP A 181 -29.24 1.04 16.12
N LEU A 182 -28.80 -0.15 16.61
CA LEU A 182 -29.71 -1.18 17.13
C LEU A 182 -30.56 -0.67 18.28
N GLN A 183 -29.99 0.10 19.20
CA GLN A 183 -30.77 0.69 20.30
C GLN A 183 -31.87 1.65 19.82
N ARG A 184 -31.71 2.25 18.65
CA ARG A 184 -32.65 3.24 18.08
C ARG A 184 -33.60 2.65 17.06
N SER A 185 -33.19 1.65 16.29
CA SER A 185 -34.03 1.01 15.29
C SER A 185 -35.22 0.28 15.92
N ASN A 186 -35.04 -0.29 17.11
CA ASN A 186 -36.12 -0.92 17.86
C ASN A 186 -37.26 0.06 18.26
N GLN A 187 -36.97 1.35 18.20
CA GLN A 187 -37.93 2.39 18.62
C GLN A 187 -38.59 3.15 17.44
N ARG A 188 -37.99 3.09 16.24
CA ARG A 188 -38.43 3.88 15.08
C ARG A 188 -38.16 3.17 13.76
N VAL A 189 -39.20 2.88 13.00
CA VAL A 189 -39.13 2.23 11.67
C VAL A 189 -38.26 3.02 10.67
N LEU A 190 -38.35 4.37 10.69
CA LEU A 190 -37.53 5.23 9.84
C LEU A 190 -36.02 5.07 10.06
N VAL A 191 -35.59 4.87 11.33
CA VAL A 191 -34.18 4.62 11.67
C VAL A 191 -33.73 3.27 11.13
N SER A 192 -34.57 2.26 11.24
CA SER A 192 -34.29 0.93 10.66
C SER A 192 -34.15 1.02 9.12
N GLY A 193 -35.06 1.73 8.47
CA GLY A 193 -35.02 1.96 7.02
C GLY A 193 -33.74 2.67 6.57
N PHE A 194 -33.33 3.70 7.30
CA PHE A 194 -32.07 4.42 7.02
C PHE A 194 -30.82 3.51 7.14
N CYS A 195 -30.73 2.67 8.16
CA CYS A 195 -29.64 1.73 8.33
C CYS A 195 -29.60 0.67 7.21
N VAL A 196 -30.76 0.14 6.85
CA VAL A 196 -30.89 -0.82 5.73
C VAL A 196 -30.47 -0.18 4.41
N ALA A 197 -30.94 1.04 4.13
CA ALA A 197 -30.57 1.77 2.93
C ALA A 197 -29.05 2.04 2.85
N ALA A 198 -28.43 2.40 3.99
CA ALA A 198 -26.98 2.59 4.06
C ALA A 198 -26.20 1.31 3.74
N LEU A 199 -26.63 0.17 4.26
CA LEU A 199 -26.00 -1.13 3.99
C LEU A 199 -26.20 -1.56 2.53
N ILE A 200 -27.40 -1.41 1.98
CA ILE A 200 -27.68 -1.74 0.57
C ILE A 200 -26.84 -0.88 -0.36
N LEU A 201 -26.83 0.45 -0.14
CA LEU A 201 -26.05 1.37 -0.97
C LEU A 201 -24.55 1.07 -0.88
N SER A 202 -24.04 0.80 0.32
CA SER A 202 -22.64 0.43 0.51
C SER A 202 -22.30 -0.90 -0.17
N GLY A 203 -23.18 -1.89 -0.08
CA GLY A 203 -23.03 -3.17 -0.78
C GLY A 203 -23.02 -3.01 -2.29
N LEU A 204 -23.94 -2.18 -2.83
CA LEU A 204 -23.99 -1.87 -4.25
C LEU A 204 -22.73 -1.14 -4.72
N GLN A 205 -22.28 -0.13 -3.97
CA GLN A 205 -21.03 0.59 -4.25
C GLN A 205 -19.83 -0.35 -4.26
N SER A 206 -19.72 -1.24 -3.25
CA SER A 206 -18.65 -2.24 -3.18
C SER A 206 -18.72 -3.21 -4.37
N ALA A 207 -19.90 -3.68 -4.75
CA ALA A 207 -20.08 -4.56 -5.90
C ALA A 207 -19.65 -3.88 -7.20
N LEU A 208 -19.98 -2.60 -7.38
CA LEU A 208 -19.56 -1.79 -8.53
C LEU A 208 -18.04 -1.54 -8.52
N ALA A 209 -17.45 -1.29 -7.36
CA ALA A 209 -16.00 -1.10 -7.22
C ALA A 209 -15.21 -2.37 -7.54
N ILE A 210 -15.72 -3.56 -7.13
CA ILE A 210 -15.09 -4.85 -7.43
C ILE A 210 -15.29 -5.25 -8.90
N ASN A 211 -16.43 -4.89 -9.49
CA ASN A 211 -16.74 -5.24 -10.87
C ASN A 211 -17.46 -4.10 -11.60
N THR A 212 -16.68 -3.21 -12.17
CA THR A 212 -17.18 -2.06 -12.95
C THR A 212 -17.99 -2.46 -14.18
N ASN A 213 -17.90 -3.73 -14.65
CA ASN A 213 -18.79 -4.19 -15.73
C ASN A 213 -20.27 -4.22 -15.31
N LEU A 214 -20.57 -4.30 -14.00
CA LEU A 214 -21.94 -4.15 -13.53
C LEU A 214 -22.52 -2.77 -13.85
N ALA A 215 -21.73 -1.71 -13.76
CA ALA A 215 -22.15 -0.37 -14.15
C ALA A 215 -22.52 -0.31 -15.65
N ARG A 216 -21.74 -1.00 -16.48
CA ARG A 216 -21.97 -1.08 -17.94
C ARG A 216 -23.24 -1.84 -18.31
N THR A 217 -23.65 -2.86 -17.53
CA THR A 217 -24.94 -3.56 -17.76
C THR A 217 -26.13 -2.65 -17.50
N PHE A 218 -25.94 -1.58 -16.73
CA PHE A 218 -26.93 -0.53 -16.50
C PHE A 218 -26.78 0.69 -17.44
N GLY A 219 -25.94 0.56 -18.49
CA GLY A 219 -25.72 1.63 -19.47
C GLY A 219 -24.78 2.75 -18.99
N LEU A 220 -24.10 2.58 -17.85
CA LEU A 220 -23.15 3.55 -17.32
C LEU A 220 -21.75 3.22 -17.83
N SER A 221 -21.17 4.10 -18.65
CA SER A 221 -19.77 4.01 -19.04
C SER A 221 -18.88 4.59 -17.92
N VAL A 222 -18.05 3.74 -17.30
CA VAL A 222 -17.04 4.22 -16.35
C VAL A 222 -15.78 4.55 -17.15
N PRO A 223 -15.31 5.81 -17.17
CA PRO A 223 -14.06 6.18 -17.81
C PRO A 223 -12.89 5.37 -17.23
N TYR A 224 -11.86 5.13 -18.04
CA TYR A 224 -10.69 4.33 -17.65
C TYR A 224 -10.03 4.82 -16.35
N ASP A 225 -9.88 6.14 -16.19
CA ASP A 225 -9.22 6.75 -15.03
C ASP A 225 -9.97 6.52 -13.71
N PHE A 226 -11.29 6.29 -13.79
CA PHE A 226 -12.14 6.00 -12.63
C PHE A 226 -12.41 4.51 -12.44
N ASP A 227 -11.96 3.64 -13.37
CA ASP A 227 -12.12 2.20 -13.25
C ASP A 227 -10.99 1.56 -12.43
N LEU A 228 -11.19 1.47 -11.12
CA LEU A 228 -10.24 0.83 -10.20
C LEU A 228 -9.86 -0.60 -10.62
N THR A 229 -10.77 -1.30 -11.31
CA THR A 229 -10.52 -2.69 -11.74
C THR A 229 -9.73 -2.78 -13.04
N SER A 230 -9.68 -1.70 -13.82
CA SER A 230 -8.87 -1.64 -15.04
C SER A 230 -7.38 -1.80 -14.72
N ARG A 231 -6.92 -1.21 -13.60
CA ARG A 231 -5.53 -1.29 -13.15
C ARG A 231 -5.09 -2.72 -12.79
N MET A 232 -6.03 -3.59 -12.42
CA MET A 232 -5.76 -4.97 -12.00
C MET A 232 -5.97 -6.01 -13.11
N ARG A 233 -6.58 -5.64 -14.23
CA ARG A 233 -7.00 -6.57 -15.28
C ARG A 233 -6.12 -6.47 -16.52
N GLY A 234 -6.09 -7.58 -17.29
CA GLY A 234 -5.44 -7.63 -18.58
C GLY A 234 -3.94 -7.82 -18.56
N TRP A 235 -3.29 -7.89 -17.39
CA TRP A 235 -1.85 -8.02 -17.28
C TRP A 235 -1.30 -9.30 -17.91
N GLN A 236 -2.02 -10.42 -17.81
CA GLN A 236 -1.60 -11.67 -18.47
C GLN A 236 -1.54 -11.49 -19.99
N THR A 237 -2.60 -10.95 -20.60
CA THR A 237 -2.66 -10.72 -22.05
C THR A 237 -1.57 -9.74 -22.49
N ILE A 238 -1.31 -8.71 -21.69
CA ILE A 238 -0.25 -7.73 -21.93
C ILE A 238 1.13 -8.42 -21.87
N ALA A 239 1.39 -9.20 -20.82
CA ALA A 239 2.66 -9.93 -20.67
C ALA A 239 2.91 -10.88 -21.84
N GLU A 240 1.90 -11.62 -22.27
CA GLU A 240 1.99 -12.49 -23.46
C GLU A 240 2.27 -11.71 -24.76
N ALA A 241 1.66 -10.52 -24.91
CA ALA A 241 1.90 -9.65 -26.06
C ALA A 241 3.33 -9.09 -26.03
N ILE A 242 3.82 -8.65 -24.87
CA ILE A 242 5.17 -8.14 -24.67
C ILE A 242 6.20 -9.26 -24.93
N ASP A 243 5.98 -10.47 -24.44
CA ASP A 243 6.88 -11.60 -24.68
C ASP A 243 7.01 -11.93 -26.18
N LYS A 244 5.89 -11.96 -26.88
CA LYS A 244 5.89 -12.15 -28.35
C LYS A 244 6.60 -11.02 -29.08
N PHE A 245 6.34 -9.78 -28.66
CA PHE A 245 7.00 -8.62 -29.25
C PHE A 245 8.51 -8.64 -28.99
N LYS A 246 8.93 -8.94 -27.74
CA LYS A 246 10.34 -9.09 -27.37
C LYS A 246 11.03 -10.09 -28.29
N ALA A 247 10.47 -11.30 -28.44
CA ALA A 247 11.05 -12.35 -29.30
C ALA A 247 11.17 -11.91 -30.78
N GLN A 248 10.15 -11.22 -31.30
CA GLN A 248 10.18 -10.71 -32.67
C GLN A 248 11.22 -9.58 -32.83
N PHE A 249 11.33 -8.71 -31.84
CA PHE A 249 12.26 -7.60 -31.82
C PHE A 249 13.72 -8.09 -31.72
N GLU A 250 14.00 -9.08 -30.85
CA GLU A 250 15.29 -9.71 -30.70
C GLU A 250 15.73 -10.40 -32.02
N ASN A 251 14.81 -11.12 -32.70
CA ASN A 251 15.09 -11.72 -33.98
C ASN A 251 15.45 -10.69 -35.08
N LYS A 252 14.83 -9.52 -35.07
CA LYS A 252 15.14 -8.45 -36.01
C LYS A 252 16.44 -7.72 -35.67
N LEU A 253 16.70 -7.53 -34.38
CA LEU A 253 17.88 -6.84 -33.89
C LEU A 253 19.14 -7.75 -33.97
N GLY A 254 18.96 -9.06 -33.90
CA GLY A 254 20.06 -10.04 -33.81
C GLY A 254 20.73 -10.06 -32.43
N ALA A 255 20.14 -9.45 -31.42
CA ALA A 255 20.68 -9.37 -30.07
C ALA A 255 19.55 -9.45 -29.01
N LYS A 256 19.89 -9.93 -27.81
CA LYS A 256 18.96 -10.01 -26.69
C LYS A 256 18.68 -8.62 -26.13
N VAL A 257 17.43 -8.38 -25.74
CA VAL A 257 17.00 -7.15 -25.08
C VAL A 257 16.48 -7.47 -23.67
N PHE A 258 16.58 -6.48 -22.78
CA PHE A 258 16.00 -6.59 -21.44
C PHE A 258 14.79 -5.66 -21.28
N LEU A 259 13.94 -5.91 -20.28
CA LEU A 259 12.69 -5.20 -20.09
C LEU A 259 12.79 -4.27 -18.88
N ILE A 260 12.28 -3.04 -19.04
CA ILE A 260 12.16 -2.04 -17.95
C ILE A 260 10.71 -1.59 -17.90
N GLY A 261 10.06 -1.71 -16.73
CA GLY A 261 8.72 -1.15 -16.50
C GLY A 261 8.83 0.31 -16.05
N ASN A 262 7.84 1.15 -16.39
CA ASN A 262 7.84 2.57 -16.01
C ASN A 262 7.80 2.83 -14.49
N GLU A 263 7.26 1.88 -13.74
CA GLU A 263 7.18 1.93 -12.29
C GLU A 263 7.11 0.50 -11.71
N TYR A 264 7.27 0.39 -10.39
CA TYR A 264 7.28 -0.91 -9.72
C TYR A 264 6.00 -1.74 -9.96
N GLN A 265 4.83 -1.11 -10.12
CA GLN A 265 3.58 -1.81 -10.44
C GLN A 265 3.67 -2.53 -11.79
N THR A 266 4.09 -1.83 -12.83
CA THR A 266 4.25 -2.41 -14.18
C THR A 266 5.31 -3.50 -14.16
N ALA A 267 6.47 -3.24 -13.55
CA ALA A 267 7.57 -4.21 -13.48
C ALA A 267 7.17 -5.47 -12.71
N SER A 268 6.54 -5.34 -11.53
CA SER A 268 6.12 -6.49 -10.72
C SER A 268 5.00 -7.29 -11.36
N MET A 269 4.00 -6.63 -11.96
CA MET A 269 2.89 -7.32 -12.63
C MET A 269 3.37 -8.08 -13.86
N LEU A 270 4.22 -7.48 -14.67
CA LEU A 270 4.82 -8.18 -15.82
C LEU A 270 5.73 -9.32 -15.36
N SER A 271 6.56 -9.12 -14.35
CA SER A 271 7.43 -10.18 -13.79
C SER A 271 6.62 -11.35 -13.25
N PHE A 272 5.46 -11.10 -12.63
CA PHE A 272 4.58 -12.15 -12.14
C PHE A 272 4.02 -13.04 -13.27
N TYR A 273 3.59 -12.44 -14.38
CA TYR A 273 3.05 -13.19 -15.52
C TYR A 273 4.13 -13.74 -16.46
N LEU A 274 5.35 -13.23 -16.37
CA LEU A 274 6.53 -13.74 -17.07
C LEU A 274 7.41 -14.63 -16.17
N LYS A 275 6.87 -15.14 -15.05
CA LYS A 275 7.60 -15.93 -14.03
C LYS A 275 8.35 -17.16 -14.57
N ASP A 276 7.86 -17.73 -15.67
CA ASP A 276 8.49 -18.89 -16.31
C ASP A 276 9.61 -18.49 -17.27
N LYS A 277 9.88 -17.20 -17.44
CA LYS A 277 10.98 -16.67 -18.23
C LYS A 277 12.19 -16.41 -17.32
N PRO A 278 13.37 -16.84 -17.72
CA PRO A 278 14.56 -16.55 -16.94
C PRO A 278 14.83 -15.05 -16.91
N GLY A 279 15.19 -14.54 -15.73
CA GLY A 279 15.85 -13.25 -15.62
C GLY A 279 17.24 -13.29 -16.26
N GLU A 280 17.90 -12.15 -16.38
CA GLU A 280 19.21 -12.04 -17.00
C GLU A 280 20.34 -12.63 -16.13
N GLY A 281 20.08 -12.80 -14.82
CA GLY A 281 20.99 -13.41 -13.87
C GLY A 281 20.26 -14.16 -12.76
N PRO A 282 20.97 -14.92 -11.92
CA PRO A 282 20.39 -15.64 -10.80
C PRO A 282 19.68 -14.67 -9.83
N GLY A 283 18.38 -14.87 -9.61
CA GLY A 283 17.57 -14.03 -8.74
C GLY A 283 17.10 -12.73 -9.38
N HIS A 284 17.50 -12.41 -10.60
CA HIS A 284 17.04 -11.22 -11.32
C HIS A 284 15.59 -11.38 -11.79
N PRO A 285 14.78 -10.29 -11.72
CA PRO A 285 13.43 -10.31 -12.23
C PRO A 285 13.42 -10.31 -13.75
N PRO A 286 12.38 -10.85 -14.41
CA PRO A 286 12.21 -10.75 -15.87
C PRO A 286 12.05 -9.31 -16.37
N VAL A 287 11.58 -8.40 -15.51
CA VAL A 287 11.36 -6.98 -15.83
C VAL A 287 11.93 -6.13 -14.71
N TYR A 288 12.81 -5.22 -15.05
CA TYR A 288 13.45 -4.30 -14.13
C TYR A 288 12.58 -3.06 -13.86
N ILE A 289 12.83 -2.39 -12.74
CA ILE A 289 12.35 -1.02 -12.49
C ILE A 289 13.35 0.00 -13.06
N PRO A 290 12.94 1.23 -13.32
CA PRO A 290 13.87 2.30 -13.70
C PRO A 290 14.89 2.53 -12.58
N GLU A 291 16.09 2.91 -12.98
CA GLU A 291 17.14 3.28 -12.03
C GLU A 291 16.73 4.50 -11.21
N SER A 292 17.09 4.49 -9.93
CA SER A 292 16.86 5.60 -9.00
C SER A 292 17.93 5.53 -7.91
N GLN A 293 18.50 6.68 -7.53
CA GLN A 293 19.35 6.77 -6.34
C GLN A 293 18.56 6.59 -5.05
N ASP A 294 17.28 7.00 -5.08
CA ASP A 294 16.43 6.95 -3.90
C ASP A 294 15.74 5.59 -3.79
N ILE A 295 15.83 4.99 -2.60
CA ILE A 295 15.04 3.82 -2.25
C ILE A 295 13.62 4.28 -1.97
N GLN A 296 12.70 4.01 -2.90
CA GLN A 296 11.32 4.46 -2.82
C GLN A 296 10.38 3.41 -2.20
N ASN A 297 10.70 2.13 -2.38
CA ASN A 297 9.88 1.01 -1.93
C ASN A 297 10.70 -0.29 -1.90
N GLU A 298 10.06 -1.40 -1.49
CA GLU A 298 10.71 -2.71 -1.40
C GLU A 298 11.25 -3.24 -2.73
N PHE A 299 10.69 -2.81 -3.86
CA PHE A 299 11.18 -3.22 -5.18
C PHE A 299 12.52 -2.55 -5.53
N SER A 300 12.89 -1.46 -4.85
CA SER A 300 14.21 -0.84 -4.99
C SER A 300 15.36 -1.74 -4.51
N PHE A 301 15.05 -2.81 -3.74
CA PHE A 301 16.01 -3.84 -3.33
C PHE A 301 16.07 -5.04 -4.29
N TRP A 302 15.29 -5.03 -5.36
CA TRP A 302 15.42 -6.07 -6.37
C TRP A 302 16.76 -5.92 -7.10
N PRO A 303 17.34 -7.05 -7.58
CA PRO A 303 18.53 -6.99 -8.41
C PRO A 303 18.33 -6.01 -9.57
N ARG A 304 19.27 -5.12 -9.74
CA ARG A 304 19.24 -4.01 -10.69
C ARG A 304 20.15 -4.29 -11.87
N TYR A 305 19.85 -3.76 -13.03
CA TYR A 305 20.68 -3.90 -14.23
C TYR A 305 21.88 -2.95 -14.21
N ASP A 306 21.82 -1.84 -13.50
CA ASP A 306 22.91 -0.85 -13.35
C ASP A 306 24.00 -1.32 -12.38
N GLU A 307 23.66 -2.12 -11.37
CA GLU A 307 24.57 -2.63 -10.34
C GLU A 307 25.06 -4.07 -10.62
N PHE A 308 24.58 -4.69 -11.70
CA PHE A 308 24.92 -6.06 -12.01
C PHE A 308 26.33 -6.15 -12.56
N VAL A 309 27.20 -6.88 -11.85
CA VAL A 309 28.59 -7.10 -12.22
C VAL A 309 28.81 -8.60 -12.33
N GLU A 310 29.11 -9.10 -13.54
CA GLU A 310 29.58 -10.47 -13.73
C GLU A 310 31.08 -10.52 -13.43
N ALA A 311 31.49 -11.49 -12.60
CA ALA A 311 32.90 -11.74 -12.35
C ALA A 311 33.63 -12.03 -13.67
N ASP A 312 34.63 -11.22 -14.00
CA ASP A 312 35.46 -11.47 -15.19
C ASP A 312 36.30 -12.75 -14.97
N PRO A 313 36.03 -13.83 -15.76
CA PRO A 313 36.78 -15.07 -15.64
C PRO A 313 38.27 -14.89 -15.97
N SER A 314 38.66 -13.78 -16.59
CA SER A 314 40.04 -13.48 -16.96
C SER A 314 40.78 -12.63 -15.94
N ALA A 315 40.07 -12.06 -14.95
CA ALA A 315 40.68 -11.27 -13.90
C ALA A 315 41.55 -12.18 -13.01
N LYS A 316 42.86 -11.96 -13.03
CA LYS A 316 43.78 -12.57 -12.08
C LYS A 316 43.35 -12.14 -10.69
N ARG A 317 43.03 -13.11 -9.82
CA ARG A 317 42.77 -12.89 -8.40
C ARG A 317 44.00 -12.23 -7.78
N ASP A 318 43.96 -10.94 -7.64
CA ASP A 318 44.91 -10.20 -6.83
C ASP A 318 44.38 -10.24 -5.39
N THR A 319 45.11 -10.95 -4.52
CA THR A 319 44.70 -11.33 -3.17
C THR A 319 44.70 -10.18 -2.15
N THR A 320 44.85 -8.93 -2.59
CA THR A 320 45.04 -7.79 -1.69
C THR A 320 43.95 -6.74 -1.69
N PHE A 321 43.02 -6.73 -2.65
CA PHE A 321 41.86 -5.81 -2.62
C PHE A 321 40.63 -6.49 -3.17
N THR A 322 39.53 -6.47 -2.39
CA THR A 322 38.25 -7.11 -2.60
C THR A 322 37.28 -6.26 -3.44
N GLU A 323 37.71 -5.58 -4.47
CA GLU A 323 36.83 -5.12 -5.52
C GLU A 323 36.97 -6.09 -6.68
N GLU A 324 36.01 -6.99 -6.85
CA GLU A 324 35.92 -7.83 -8.02
C GLU A 324 35.77 -6.92 -9.24
N ALA A 325 36.80 -6.78 -10.03
CA ALA A 325 36.73 -6.11 -11.32
C ALA A 325 35.78 -6.92 -12.21
N GLY A 326 34.56 -6.48 -12.31
CA GLY A 326 33.53 -7.12 -13.12
C GLY A 326 33.07 -6.20 -14.24
N VAL A 327 32.47 -6.79 -15.27
CA VAL A 327 31.87 -6.04 -16.39
C VAL A 327 30.36 -6.12 -16.23
N ASN A 328 29.68 -4.98 -16.32
CA ASN A 328 28.22 -4.96 -16.35
C ASN A 328 27.75 -5.49 -17.73
N PRO A 329 27.05 -6.66 -17.76
CA PRO A 329 26.62 -7.29 -19.00
C PRO A 329 25.50 -6.55 -19.73
N PHE A 330 24.94 -5.49 -19.16
CA PHE A 330 23.90 -4.68 -19.78
C PHE A 330 24.49 -3.52 -20.62
N ILE A 331 25.76 -3.17 -20.45
CA ILE A 331 26.41 -2.12 -21.24
C ILE A 331 26.27 -2.44 -22.75
N ASP A 332 25.99 -1.41 -23.53
CA ASP A 332 25.74 -1.46 -25.00
C ASP A 332 24.49 -2.26 -25.42
N ARG A 333 23.75 -2.87 -24.46
CA ARG A 333 22.51 -3.57 -24.80
C ARG A 333 21.34 -2.62 -25.02
N THR A 334 20.34 -3.11 -25.71
CA THR A 334 19.06 -2.43 -25.92
C THR A 334 18.06 -2.87 -24.86
N ALA A 335 17.33 -1.91 -24.29
CA ALA A 335 16.19 -2.14 -23.41
C ALA A 335 14.86 -1.89 -24.12
N LEU A 336 13.81 -2.60 -23.71
CA LEU A 336 12.43 -2.24 -24.02
C LEU A 336 11.81 -1.62 -22.77
N TYR A 337 11.60 -0.31 -22.80
CA TYR A 337 10.91 0.43 -21.76
C TYR A 337 9.41 0.38 -21.99
N ILE A 338 8.66 -0.04 -20.98
CA ILE A 338 7.22 -0.33 -21.04
C ILE A 338 6.49 0.62 -20.11
N THR A 339 5.54 1.38 -20.65
CA THR A 339 4.69 2.28 -19.86
C THR A 339 3.21 2.03 -20.14
N ASP A 340 2.40 2.06 -19.08
CA ASP A 340 0.95 1.99 -19.15
C ASP A 340 0.28 3.37 -19.12
N ARG A 341 1.08 4.44 -19.14
CA ARG A 341 0.61 5.82 -19.22
C ARG A 341 0.52 6.28 -20.69
N PRO A 342 -0.66 6.65 -21.19
CA PRO A 342 -0.89 6.90 -22.62
C PRO A 342 -0.01 8.01 -23.23
N GLU A 343 0.33 9.03 -22.46
CA GLU A 343 1.09 10.19 -22.94
C GLU A 343 2.54 10.23 -22.41
N ALA A 344 2.92 9.27 -21.56
CA ALA A 344 4.24 9.29 -20.96
C ALA A 344 5.33 8.86 -21.95
N GLU A 345 6.38 9.64 -22.02
CA GLU A 345 7.66 9.29 -22.62
C GLU A 345 8.62 8.74 -21.55
N PRO A 346 9.71 8.08 -21.95
CA PRO A 346 10.73 7.67 -20.99
C PRO A 346 11.20 8.88 -20.18
N PRO A 347 11.39 8.76 -18.86
CA PRO A 347 11.86 9.88 -18.06
C PRO A 347 13.27 10.29 -18.46
N GLN A 348 13.58 11.57 -18.33
CA GLN A 348 14.83 12.17 -18.84
C GLN A 348 16.09 11.48 -18.29
N ASN A 349 16.05 11.02 -17.04
CA ASN A 349 17.16 10.26 -16.45
C ASN A 349 17.37 8.93 -17.20
N LEU A 350 16.30 8.21 -17.53
CA LEU A 350 16.40 6.98 -18.31
C LEU A 350 16.88 7.25 -19.73
N GLU A 351 16.35 8.28 -20.39
CA GLU A 351 16.82 8.66 -21.75
C GLU A 351 18.31 8.98 -21.77
N SER A 352 18.84 9.62 -20.73
CA SER A 352 20.26 9.97 -20.66
C SER A 352 21.18 8.77 -20.46
N ALA A 353 20.64 7.63 -20.00
CA ALA A 353 21.37 6.37 -19.86
C ALA A 353 21.47 5.56 -21.18
N PHE A 354 20.79 6.01 -22.22
CA PHE A 354 20.78 5.34 -23.51
C PHE A 354 21.14 6.32 -24.64
N THR A 355 21.71 5.84 -25.72
CA THR A 355 22.04 6.69 -26.87
C THR A 355 20.78 7.32 -27.48
N ARG A 356 19.66 6.59 -27.47
CA ARG A 356 18.33 7.07 -27.92
C ARG A 356 17.22 6.16 -27.48
N CYS A 357 16.05 6.70 -27.21
CA CYS A 357 14.80 5.98 -27.00
C CYS A 357 13.79 6.31 -28.09
N LEU A 358 13.17 5.30 -28.70
CA LEU A 358 12.19 5.46 -29.78
C LEU A 358 10.95 4.63 -29.49
N LEU A 359 9.76 5.20 -29.73
CA LEU A 359 8.51 4.45 -29.66
C LEU A 359 8.47 3.40 -30.79
N VAL A 360 8.36 2.12 -30.43
CA VAL A 360 8.40 1.01 -31.40
C VAL A 360 7.09 0.24 -31.48
N ALA A 361 6.26 0.30 -30.43
CA ALA A 361 4.94 -0.33 -30.44
C ALA A 361 3.97 0.36 -29.49
N VAL A 362 2.69 0.30 -29.85
CA VAL A 362 1.56 0.66 -28.98
C VAL A 362 0.58 -0.47 -29.01
N TYR A 363 0.25 -1.01 -27.84
CA TYR A 363 -0.77 -2.03 -27.69
C TYR A 363 -1.97 -1.44 -26.99
N GLU A 364 -3.12 -1.54 -27.63
CA GLU A 364 -4.40 -1.19 -27.01
C GLU A 364 -5.11 -2.48 -26.63
N LEU A 365 -5.32 -2.65 -25.33
CA LEU A 365 -6.14 -3.72 -24.83
C LEU A 365 -7.57 -3.26 -24.78
N GLU A 366 -8.41 -3.83 -25.62
CA GLU A 366 -9.84 -3.57 -25.64
C GLU A 366 -10.61 -4.70 -24.95
N ARG A 367 -11.69 -4.33 -24.30
CA ARG A 367 -12.66 -5.28 -23.77
C ARG A 367 -14.07 -4.85 -24.15
N LYS A 368 -14.75 -5.64 -24.98
CA LYS A 368 -16.09 -5.33 -25.50
C LYS A 368 -16.15 -3.95 -26.16
N ASP A 369 -15.23 -3.70 -27.07
CA ASP A 369 -15.11 -2.46 -27.87
C ASP A 369 -14.86 -1.17 -27.05
N LEU A 370 -14.33 -1.33 -25.84
CA LEU A 370 -13.92 -0.20 -24.98
C LEU A 370 -12.46 -0.34 -24.62
N PRO A 371 -11.66 0.75 -24.73
CA PRO A 371 -10.27 0.73 -24.36
C PRO A 371 -10.15 0.38 -22.86
N LEU A 372 -9.43 -0.69 -22.58
CA LEU A 372 -9.16 -1.13 -21.21
C LEU A 372 -7.82 -0.58 -20.72
N ARG A 373 -6.80 -0.61 -21.60
CA ARG A 373 -5.45 -0.14 -21.29
C ARG A 373 -4.66 0.07 -22.57
N GLN A 374 -3.83 1.10 -22.58
CA GLN A 374 -2.85 1.34 -23.61
C GLN A 374 -1.45 1.11 -23.04
N ILE A 375 -0.66 0.32 -23.73
CA ILE A 375 0.75 0.06 -23.38
C ILE A 375 1.62 0.58 -24.50
N ARG A 376 2.56 1.44 -24.16
CA ARG A 376 3.57 1.95 -25.08
C ARG A 376 4.90 1.27 -24.80
N ILE A 377 5.60 0.87 -25.85
CA ILE A 377 6.90 0.23 -25.78
C ILE A 377 7.90 1.10 -26.52
N PHE A 378 8.93 1.51 -25.80
CA PHE A 378 10.05 2.25 -26.37
C PHE A 378 11.28 1.33 -26.44
N ALA A 379 11.98 1.34 -27.54
CA ALA A 379 13.29 0.73 -27.66
C ALA A 379 14.35 1.75 -27.32
N CYS A 380 15.07 1.52 -26.23
CA CYS A 380 16.18 2.35 -25.76
C CYS A 380 17.48 1.62 -26.10
N TYR A 381 18.25 2.22 -27.00
CA TYR A 381 19.43 1.59 -27.62
C TYR A 381 20.72 1.95 -26.87
N GLN A 382 21.62 0.99 -26.76
CA GLN A 382 22.98 1.14 -26.25
C GLN A 382 23.00 1.77 -24.86
N TYR A 383 22.72 0.94 -23.87
CA TYR A 383 22.76 1.33 -22.47
C TYR A 383 24.18 1.80 -22.09
N GLN A 384 24.23 2.94 -21.46
CA GLN A 384 25.41 3.52 -20.82
C GLN A 384 25.06 3.72 -19.35
N THR A 385 26.04 3.62 -18.47
CA THR A 385 25.77 3.87 -17.04
C THR A 385 25.17 5.25 -16.83
N LEU A 386 24.08 5.35 -16.08
CA LEU A 386 23.53 6.61 -15.65
C LEU A 386 24.61 7.46 -14.95
N PRO A 387 24.77 8.72 -15.31
CA PRO A 387 25.48 9.67 -14.47
C PRO A 387 24.59 9.95 -13.25
N LEU A 388 24.67 9.10 -12.25
CA LEU A 388 23.97 9.27 -10.98
C LEU A 388 24.78 10.17 -10.04
#